data_4ed58b8ad57f957ed8467d84d602e93d
#
_entry.id   4ed58b8ad57f957ed8467d84d602e93d
#
_cell.length_a   1.000
_cell.length_b   1.000
_cell.length_c   1.000
_cell.angle_alpha   90.00
_cell.angle_beta   90.00
_cell.angle_gamma   90.00
#
_symmetry.space_group_name_H-M   'P 1'
#
loop_
_entity.id
_entity.type
_entity.pdbx_description
1 polymer ?
#
loop_
_entity_poly.entity_id
_entity_poly.type
_entity_poly.pdbx_seq_one_letter_code
_entity_poly.pdbx_strand_id
1 'polypeptide(L)'
;MVKEFAVVGGDLRTIKLAKILAKEGNMVYTYGLEKAEELKEIKNIIFCEKLIEAVKMVQVVIGPIPFSSDGININMPFSDGKLSIREFMHNLNAKILIAGTIAPDVYELANDEYIEIVDIMKREELAVLNTIATAEGAIEIAIANTNKILHGSNVLVLGFGRIGKVLARKLAGLSTKVTCAARKEEDLAWIKAYGHKGININQIDKNLSEFDVIINTVPQMILTAEKLGYVKQECLLIDLASNPGGIDKKVAKEKGLQLIWAL
;
A
#
# COMPACT_ATOMS: atom_id res chain seq x y z
N MET A 1 27.31 18.01 -5.11
CA MET A 1 26.53 19.20 -5.54
C MET A 1 25.26 19.17 -4.73
N VAL A 2 24.96 20.22 -3.97
CA VAL A 2 23.70 20.37 -3.21
C VAL A 2 22.55 20.46 -4.22
N LYS A 3 21.50 19.65 -4.03
CA LYS A 3 20.27 19.71 -4.84
C LYS A 3 19.17 20.38 -4.02
N GLU A 4 18.18 20.90 -4.73
CA GLU A 4 17.03 21.58 -4.15
C GLU A 4 15.76 20.81 -4.54
N PHE A 5 14.90 20.56 -3.56
CA PHE A 5 13.64 19.84 -3.74
C PHE A 5 12.52 20.62 -3.06
N ALA A 6 11.33 20.63 -3.67
CA ALA A 6 10.11 20.98 -2.95
C ALA A 6 9.40 19.69 -2.51
N VAL A 7 8.89 19.71 -1.29
CA VAL A 7 8.05 18.63 -0.75
C VAL A 7 6.70 19.24 -0.36
N VAL A 8 5.64 18.84 -1.05
CA VAL A 8 4.32 19.42 -0.91
C VAL A 8 3.34 18.39 -0.39
N GLY A 9 2.79 18.63 0.80
CA GLY A 9 1.84 17.73 1.44
C GLY A 9 2.39 16.34 1.73
N GLY A 10 1.49 15.38 1.90
CA GLY A 10 1.82 14.00 2.16
C GLY A 10 1.76 13.58 3.64
N ASP A 11 1.95 12.31 3.88
CA ASP A 11 1.87 11.68 5.19
C ASP A 11 3.27 11.45 5.84
N LEU A 12 3.33 10.59 6.87
CA LEU A 12 4.57 10.26 7.57
C LEU A 12 5.69 9.75 6.64
N ARG A 13 5.35 9.14 5.51
CA ARG A 13 6.33 8.68 4.52
C ARG A 13 7.02 9.86 3.84
N THR A 14 6.25 10.88 3.51
CA THR A 14 6.75 12.13 2.89
C THR A 14 7.61 12.91 3.89
N ILE A 15 7.19 12.98 5.14
CA ILE A 15 7.99 13.57 6.24
C ILE A 15 9.34 12.86 6.38
N LYS A 16 9.32 11.52 6.38
CA LYS A 16 10.55 10.72 6.44
C LYS A 16 11.47 10.97 5.25
N LEU A 17 10.90 11.09 4.05
CA LEU A 17 11.64 11.39 2.83
C LEU A 17 12.29 12.78 2.92
N ALA A 18 11.56 13.80 3.35
CA ALA A 18 12.11 15.14 3.55
C ALA A 18 13.32 15.14 4.50
N LYS A 19 13.24 14.39 5.61
CA LYS A 19 14.37 14.18 6.53
C LYS A 19 15.57 13.52 5.87
N ILE A 20 15.34 12.48 5.06
CA ILE A 20 16.42 11.76 4.37
C ILE A 20 17.11 12.71 3.39
N LEU A 21 16.36 13.43 2.55
CA LEU A 21 16.92 14.38 1.60
C LEU A 21 17.75 15.47 2.29
N ALA A 22 17.24 16.04 3.38
CA ALA A 22 17.97 17.06 4.13
C ALA A 22 19.25 16.52 4.79
N LYS A 23 19.23 15.30 5.34
CA LYS A 23 20.40 14.63 5.90
C LYS A 23 21.49 14.33 4.87
N GLU A 24 21.11 14.11 3.63
CA GLU A 24 22.04 13.96 2.50
C GLU A 24 22.63 15.29 2.03
N GLY A 25 22.32 16.39 2.71
CA GLY A 25 22.86 17.72 2.43
C GLY A 25 22.08 18.50 1.39
N ASN A 26 20.90 18.05 0.97
CA ASN A 26 20.06 18.79 0.04
C ASN A 26 19.23 19.86 0.77
N MET A 27 18.83 20.90 0.05
CA MET A 27 17.85 21.88 0.52
C MET A 27 16.45 21.39 0.21
N VAL A 28 15.56 21.45 1.21
CA VAL A 28 14.18 20.96 1.10
C VAL A 28 13.23 22.09 1.47
N TYR A 29 12.48 22.56 0.50
CA TYR A 29 11.40 23.54 0.69
C TYR A 29 10.09 22.80 0.92
N THR A 30 9.40 23.06 2.03
CA THR A 30 8.16 22.33 2.36
C THR A 30 6.96 23.26 2.34
N TYR A 31 5.83 22.74 1.85
CA TYR A 31 4.53 23.37 1.91
C TYR A 31 3.45 22.35 2.29
N GLY A 32 2.51 22.72 3.17
CA GLY A 32 1.46 21.82 3.63
C GLY A 32 1.94 20.73 4.59
N LEU A 33 3.03 21.01 5.33
CA LEU A 33 3.64 20.14 6.34
C LEU A 33 3.89 20.89 7.66
N GLU A 34 3.21 21.98 7.92
CA GLU A 34 3.42 22.86 9.07
C GLU A 34 3.21 22.19 10.42
N LYS A 35 2.41 21.12 10.47
CA LYS A 35 2.19 20.32 11.70
C LYS A 35 3.24 19.22 11.92
N ALA A 36 4.20 19.05 11.00
CA ALA A 36 5.28 18.08 11.13
C ALA A 36 6.39 18.63 12.04
N GLU A 37 6.17 18.66 13.36
CA GLU A 37 7.08 19.20 14.37
C GLU A 37 8.52 18.67 14.21
N GLU A 38 8.64 17.41 13.85
CA GLU A 38 9.91 16.71 13.68
C GLU A 38 10.79 17.22 12.51
N LEU A 39 10.25 18.08 11.63
CA LEU A 39 11.01 18.73 10.56
C LEU A 39 11.58 20.08 10.98
N LYS A 40 11.03 20.74 12.02
CA LYS A 40 11.33 22.11 12.39
C LYS A 40 12.78 22.33 12.84
N GLU A 41 13.42 21.32 13.41
CA GLU A 41 14.79 21.41 13.91
C GLU A 41 15.87 21.05 12.87
N ILE A 42 15.44 20.71 11.62
CA ILE A 42 16.39 20.27 10.59
C ILE A 42 16.85 21.46 9.75
N LYS A 43 18.11 21.82 9.85
CA LYS A 43 18.71 23.04 9.28
C LYS A 43 18.45 23.24 7.77
N ASN A 44 18.40 22.14 7.00
CA ASN A 44 18.24 22.20 5.54
C ASN A 44 16.79 22.08 5.10
N ILE A 45 15.81 22.20 6.01
CA ILE A 45 14.39 22.23 5.71
C ILE A 45 13.86 23.65 5.92
N ILE A 46 13.21 24.18 4.90
CA ILE A 46 12.61 25.52 4.90
C ILE A 46 11.10 25.36 4.76
N PHE A 47 10.36 25.82 5.75
CA PHE A 47 8.91 25.88 5.70
C PHE A 47 8.47 27.14 4.95
N CYS A 48 7.70 26.96 3.89
CA CYS A 48 7.16 28.03 3.06
C CYS A 48 5.70 28.31 3.42
N GLU A 49 5.34 29.57 3.55
CA GLU A 49 3.93 29.98 3.80
C GLU A 49 3.07 29.90 2.54
N LYS A 50 3.70 30.02 1.38
CA LYS A 50 3.03 29.96 0.08
C LYS A 50 3.64 28.88 -0.80
N LEU A 51 2.78 28.20 -1.57
CA LEU A 51 3.21 27.17 -2.52
C LEU A 51 4.29 27.69 -3.47
N ILE A 52 4.09 28.89 -4.03
CA ILE A 52 5.02 29.46 -5.00
C ILE A 52 6.44 29.63 -4.43
N GLU A 53 6.58 29.90 -3.14
CA GLU A 53 7.88 30.02 -2.48
C GLU A 53 8.60 28.68 -2.44
N ALA A 54 7.85 27.59 -2.19
CA ALA A 54 8.41 26.24 -2.15
C ALA A 54 8.86 25.75 -3.53
N VAL A 55 8.10 26.09 -4.59
CA VAL A 55 8.35 25.51 -5.92
C VAL A 55 9.23 26.40 -6.83
N LYS A 56 9.37 27.69 -6.53
CA LYS A 56 10.02 28.68 -7.41
C LYS A 56 11.44 28.30 -7.81
N MET A 57 12.26 27.86 -6.85
CA MET A 57 13.71 27.64 -7.04
C MET A 57 14.07 26.20 -7.41
N VAL A 58 13.11 25.29 -7.45
CA VAL A 58 13.36 23.88 -7.64
C VAL A 58 12.90 23.38 -9.01
N GLN A 59 13.57 22.36 -9.52
CA GLN A 59 13.14 21.64 -10.71
C GLN A 59 12.30 20.41 -10.37
N VAL A 60 12.51 19.83 -9.21
CA VAL A 60 11.83 18.60 -8.77
C VAL A 60 10.91 18.89 -7.60
N VAL A 61 9.64 18.57 -7.76
CA VAL A 61 8.60 18.68 -6.74
C VAL A 61 8.12 17.29 -6.37
N ILE A 62 8.11 17.00 -5.08
CA ILE A 62 7.65 15.74 -4.51
C ILE A 62 6.29 15.97 -3.89
N GLY A 63 5.27 15.30 -4.45
CA GLY A 63 3.90 15.30 -3.98
C GLY A 63 3.57 14.07 -3.13
N PRO A 64 2.33 13.99 -2.63
CA PRO A 64 1.87 12.93 -1.73
C PRO A 64 1.61 11.58 -2.42
N ILE A 65 1.46 10.55 -1.57
CA ILE A 65 0.96 9.21 -1.91
C ILE A 65 -0.12 8.82 -0.89
N PRO A 66 -1.38 8.65 -1.28
CA PRO A 66 -1.95 8.98 -2.61
C PRO A 66 -1.88 10.47 -2.90
N PHE A 67 -1.84 10.82 -4.19
CA PHE A 67 -1.78 12.21 -4.64
C PHE A 67 -2.96 13.03 -4.14
N SER A 68 -4.15 12.45 -4.20
CA SER A 68 -5.39 13.00 -3.67
C SER A 68 -6.23 11.89 -3.05
N SER A 69 -7.02 12.24 -2.03
CA SER A 69 -7.99 11.34 -1.39
C SER A 69 -9.43 11.64 -1.78
N ASP A 70 -9.71 12.85 -2.26
CA ASP A 70 -11.06 13.33 -2.62
C ASP A 70 -11.22 13.62 -4.13
N GLY A 71 -10.13 13.49 -4.91
CA GLY A 71 -10.10 13.84 -6.34
C GLY A 71 -10.11 15.34 -6.65
N ILE A 72 -10.10 16.19 -5.64
CA ILE A 72 -10.21 17.66 -5.78
C ILE A 72 -8.95 18.34 -5.23
N ASN A 73 -8.51 17.92 -4.06
CA ASN A 73 -7.41 18.54 -3.33
C ASN A 73 -6.21 17.61 -3.21
N ILE A 74 -5.02 18.20 -3.10
CA ILE A 74 -3.79 17.49 -2.76
C ILE A 74 -3.92 16.94 -1.34
N ASN A 75 -3.42 15.73 -1.12
CA ASN A 75 -3.48 15.08 0.19
C ASN A 75 -2.46 15.71 1.17
N MET A 76 -2.93 16.51 2.12
CA MET A 76 -2.11 17.27 3.08
C MET A 76 -2.57 17.08 4.52
N PRO A 77 -2.47 15.88 5.12
CA PRO A 77 -2.96 15.62 6.48
C PRO A 77 -2.20 16.37 7.58
N PHE A 78 -1.02 16.92 7.28
CA PHE A 78 -0.21 17.74 8.20
C PHE A 78 -0.38 19.23 8.00
N SER A 79 -1.47 19.65 7.35
CA SER A 79 -1.86 21.03 7.13
C SER A 79 -3.32 21.28 7.55
N ASP A 80 -3.64 22.51 7.97
CA ASP A 80 -5.04 22.96 8.10
C ASP A 80 -5.57 23.54 6.78
N GLY A 81 -4.68 23.88 5.87
CA GLY A 81 -5.02 24.41 4.56
C GLY A 81 -5.50 23.34 3.59
N LYS A 82 -6.11 23.80 2.50
CA LYS A 82 -6.44 22.98 1.33
C LYS A 82 -5.76 23.57 0.12
N LEU A 83 -5.29 22.69 -0.76
CA LEU A 83 -4.69 23.07 -2.03
C LEU A 83 -5.36 22.26 -3.13
N SER A 84 -6.06 22.93 -4.05
CA SER A 84 -6.68 22.22 -5.16
C SER A 84 -5.63 21.64 -6.11
N ILE A 85 -5.93 20.50 -6.73
CA ILE A 85 -5.09 19.87 -7.74
C ILE A 85 -4.78 20.86 -8.86
N ARG A 86 -5.78 21.60 -9.34
CA ARG A 86 -5.62 22.59 -10.43
C ARG A 86 -4.65 23.71 -10.05
N GLU A 87 -4.79 24.29 -8.86
CA GLU A 87 -3.88 25.32 -8.36
C GLU A 87 -2.45 24.79 -8.20
N PHE A 88 -2.31 23.58 -7.66
CA PHE A 88 -1.02 22.92 -7.52
C PHE A 88 -0.33 22.77 -8.87
N MET A 89 -1.03 22.15 -9.85
CA MET A 89 -0.47 21.91 -11.18
C MET A 89 -0.08 23.19 -11.88
N HIS A 90 -0.92 24.22 -11.82
CA HIS A 90 -0.62 25.53 -12.44
C HIS A 90 0.68 26.18 -11.89
N ASN A 91 1.01 25.95 -10.61
CA ASN A 91 2.24 26.46 -10.01
C ASN A 91 3.49 25.62 -10.36
N LEU A 92 3.33 24.45 -11.02
CA LEU A 92 4.42 23.55 -11.34
C LEU A 92 4.92 23.65 -12.80
N ASN A 93 4.53 24.65 -13.52
CA ASN A 93 4.89 24.82 -14.93
C ASN A 93 6.34 24.41 -15.24
N ALA A 94 6.54 23.54 -16.24
CA ALA A 94 7.80 23.01 -16.73
C ALA A 94 8.70 22.34 -15.64
N LYS A 95 8.10 21.67 -14.64
CA LYS A 95 8.82 20.97 -13.58
C LYS A 95 8.58 19.44 -13.63
N ILE A 96 9.36 18.73 -12.83
CA ILE A 96 9.17 17.29 -12.61
C ILE A 96 8.36 17.09 -11.32
N LEU A 97 7.21 16.45 -11.44
CA LEU A 97 6.37 16.04 -10.32
C LEU A 97 6.57 14.55 -10.02
N ILE A 98 7.08 14.23 -8.83
CA ILE A 98 7.20 12.85 -8.34
C ILE A 98 6.12 12.66 -7.28
N ALA A 99 5.12 11.79 -7.54
CA ALA A 99 4.04 11.49 -6.60
C ALA A 99 3.53 10.06 -6.82
N GLY A 100 2.42 9.67 -6.20
CA GLY A 100 1.90 8.32 -6.41
C GLY A 100 0.38 8.23 -6.37
N THR A 101 -0.18 7.27 -7.10
CA THR A 101 -1.63 7.08 -7.26
C THR A 101 -2.27 8.31 -7.89
N ILE A 102 -1.74 8.72 -9.03
CA ILE A 102 -2.19 9.90 -9.77
C ILE A 102 -3.34 9.51 -10.70
N ALA A 103 -4.46 10.23 -10.60
CA ALA A 103 -5.63 9.98 -11.44
C ALA A 103 -5.39 10.39 -12.90
N PRO A 104 -6.09 9.77 -13.88
CA PRO A 104 -5.86 10.03 -15.31
C PRO A 104 -6.04 11.49 -15.74
N ASP A 105 -7.03 12.19 -15.20
CA ASP A 105 -7.32 13.60 -15.48
C ASP A 105 -6.19 14.56 -15.08
N VAL A 106 -5.40 14.19 -14.07
CA VAL A 106 -4.23 14.98 -13.66
C VAL A 106 -3.12 14.97 -14.71
N TYR A 107 -3.02 13.89 -15.50
CA TYR A 107 -2.04 13.84 -16.61
C TYR A 107 -2.42 14.80 -17.75
N GLU A 108 -3.72 15.06 -17.97
CA GLU A 108 -4.16 16.07 -18.93
C GLU A 108 -3.73 17.47 -18.49
N LEU A 109 -3.96 17.81 -17.20
CA LEU A 109 -3.50 19.08 -16.62
C LEU A 109 -1.97 19.21 -16.68
N ALA A 110 -1.24 18.12 -16.50
CA ALA A 110 0.22 18.14 -16.57
C ALA A 110 0.73 18.46 -17.97
N ASN A 111 0.08 17.94 -19.02
CA ASN A 111 0.42 18.23 -20.40
C ASN A 111 0.26 19.72 -20.73
N ASP A 112 -0.82 20.34 -20.26
CA ASP A 112 -1.10 21.77 -20.46
C ASP A 112 -0.05 22.67 -19.82
N GLU A 113 0.54 22.24 -18.73
CA GLU A 113 1.54 22.99 -17.94
C GLU A 113 2.98 22.49 -18.18
N TYR A 114 3.21 21.62 -19.17
CA TYR A 114 4.52 21.03 -19.49
C TYR A 114 5.20 20.33 -18.31
N ILE A 115 4.40 19.70 -17.42
CA ILE A 115 4.90 18.98 -16.23
C ILE A 115 5.24 17.54 -16.61
N GLU A 116 6.46 17.11 -16.27
CA GLU A 116 6.84 15.70 -16.35
C GLU A 116 6.35 14.98 -15.07
N ILE A 117 5.44 14.02 -15.21
CA ILE A 117 4.95 13.21 -14.07
C ILE A 117 5.73 11.90 -13.95
N VAL A 118 6.28 11.67 -12.77
CA VAL A 118 6.83 10.38 -12.35
C VAL A 118 5.91 9.78 -11.28
N ASP A 119 4.96 8.94 -11.70
CA ASP A 119 4.11 8.20 -10.75
C ASP A 119 4.88 6.98 -10.22
N ILE A 120 5.38 7.08 -9.00
CA ILE A 120 6.19 6.02 -8.39
C ILE A 120 5.38 4.76 -8.08
N MET A 121 4.06 4.84 -7.97
CA MET A 121 3.20 3.66 -7.76
C MET A 121 3.02 2.82 -9.04
N LYS A 122 3.37 3.36 -10.21
CA LYS A 122 3.45 2.60 -11.47
C LYS A 122 4.78 1.85 -11.64
N ARG A 123 5.75 2.06 -10.75
CA ARG A 123 7.04 1.39 -10.80
C ARG A 123 6.95 0.01 -10.15
N GLU A 124 7.20 -1.03 -10.94
CA GLU A 124 7.06 -2.43 -10.49
C GLU A 124 8.02 -2.77 -9.36
N GLU A 125 9.25 -2.29 -9.41
CA GLU A 125 10.24 -2.55 -8.36
C GLU A 125 9.80 -1.98 -7.00
N LEU A 126 9.19 -0.80 -6.98
CA LEU A 126 8.65 -0.23 -5.75
C LEU A 126 7.45 -1.02 -5.25
N ALA A 127 6.54 -1.39 -6.17
CA ALA A 127 5.38 -2.21 -5.84
C ALA A 127 5.79 -3.56 -5.24
N VAL A 128 6.84 -4.21 -5.79
CA VAL A 128 7.38 -5.45 -5.24
C VAL A 128 7.99 -5.24 -3.85
N LEU A 129 8.82 -4.20 -3.67
CA LEU A 129 9.44 -3.92 -2.37
C LEU A 129 8.40 -3.58 -1.28
N ASN A 130 7.34 -2.86 -1.61
CA ASN A 130 6.25 -2.56 -0.67
C ASN A 130 5.53 -3.82 -0.17
N THR A 131 5.52 -4.91 -0.94
CA THR A 131 4.91 -6.16 -0.48
C THR A 131 5.60 -6.77 0.73
N ILE A 132 6.87 -6.43 0.97
CA ILE A 132 7.62 -6.92 2.13
C ILE A 132 6.96 -6.43 3.42
N ALA A 133 6.70 -5.12 3.52
CA ALA A 133 6.05 -4.53 4.69
C ALA A 133 4.61 -5.04 4.85
N THR A 134 3.85 -5.14 3.74
CA THR A 134 2.48 -5.70 3.76
C THR A 134 2.46 -7.14 4.27
N ALA A 135 3.40 -7.98 3.82
CA ALA A 135 3.48 -9.37 4.27
C ALA A 135 3.88 -9.49 5.76
N GLU A 136 4.77 -8.62 6.24
CA GLU A 136 5.15 -8.56 7.66
C GLU A 136 4.00 -8.12 8.55
N GLY A 137 3.27 -7.08 8.16
CA GLY A 137 2.07 -6.63 8.86
C GLY A 137 0.97 -7.70 8.90
N ALA A 138 0.77 -8.45 7.81
CA ALA A 138 -0.17 -9.57 7.79
C ALA A 138 0.22 -10.70 8.76
N ILE A 139 1.52 -10.99 8.87
CA ILE A 139 2.05 -11.97 9.82
C ILE A 139 1.90 -11.48 11.25
N GLU A 140 2.19 -10.21 11.53
CA GLU A 140 1.97 -9.58 12.84
C GLU A 140 0.50 -9.72 13.26
N ILE A 141 -0.44 -9.37 12.38
CA ILE A 141 -1.87 -9.52 12.61
C ILE A 141 -2.22 -10.98 12.90
N ALA A 142 -1.68 -11.92 12.12
CA ALA A 142 -1.93 -13.34 12.34
C ALA A 142 -1.42 -13.81 13.72
N ILE A 143 -0.23 -13.42 14.13
CA ILE A 143 0.34 -13.77 15.44
C ILE A 143 -0.47 -13.17 16.58
N ALA A 144 -0.85 -11.89 16.45
CA ALA A 144 -1.56 -11.16 17.52
C ALA A 144 -3.01 -11.61 17.72
N ASN A 145 -3.64 -12.20 16.69
CA ASN A 145 -5.08 -12.47 16.67
C ASN A 145 -5.45 -13.95 16.58
N THR A 146 -4.48 -14.86 16.61
CA THR A 146 -4.74 -16.30 16.72
C THR A 146 -4.49 -16.78 18.16
N ASN A 147 -5.29 -17.75 18.60
CA ASN A 147 -5.07 -18.44 19.89
C ASN A 147 -4.04 -19.60 19.77
N LYS A 148 -3.37 -19.68 18.61
CA LYS A 148 -2.38 -20.72 18.30
C LYS A 148 -1.09 -20.07 17.82
N ILE A 149 0.03 -20.77 17.99
CA ILE A 149 1.28 -20.40 17.33
C ILE A 149 1.19 -20.67 15.84
N LEU A 150 1.85 -19.87 15.03
CA LEU A 150 1.86 -20.08 13.58
C LEU A 150 2.67 -21.33 13.15
N HIS A 151 3.67 -21.71 13.93
CA HIS A 151 4.45 -22.93 13.66
C HIS A 151 3.52 -24.16 13.56
N GLY A 152 3.56 -24.87 12.46
CA GLY A 152 2.71 -26.04 12.19
C GLY A 152 1.25 -25.75 11.85
N SER A 153 0.80 -24.50 11.93
CA SER A 153 -0.57 -24.09 11.55
C SER A 153 -0.80 -24.21 10.04
N ASN A 154 -2.03 -24.52 9.64
CA ASN A 154 -2.45 -24.53 8.25
C ASN A 154 -2.87 -23.13 7.82
N VAL A 155 -2.12 -22.52 6.90
CA VAL A 155 -2.38 -21.17 6.41
C VAL A 155 -2.71 -21.20 4.92
N LEU A 156 -3.85 -20.62 4.53
CA LEU A 156 -4.24 -20.44 3.14
C LEU A 156 -3.94 -19.00 2.70
N VAL A 157 -3.19 -18.86 1.63
CA VAL A 157 -2.97 -17.58 0.94
C VAL A 157 -3.82 -17.57 -0.34
N LEU A 158 -4.82 -16.70 -0.41
CA LEU A 158 -5.64 -16.49 -1.59
C LEU A 158 -4.96 -15.47 -2.51
N GLY A 159 -4.55 -15.94 -3.68
CA GLY A 159 -3.78 -15.17 -4.65
C GLY A 159 -2.27 -15.45 -4.59
N PHE A 160 -1.63 -15.50 -5.77
CA PHE A 160 -0.19 -15.70 -5.90
C PHE A 160 0.47 -14.59 -6.72
N GLY A 161 -0.02 -13.36 -6.54
CA GLY A 161 0.58 -12.13 -7.05
C GLY A 161 1.81 -11.69 -6.23
N ARG A 162 2.18 -10.43 -6.36
CA ARG A 162 3.33 -9.85 -5.64
C ARG A 162 3.29 -10.11 -4.14
N ILE A 163 2.18 -9.74 -3.47
CA ILE A 163 2.01 -9.95 -2.02
C ILE A 163 1.98 -11.43 -1.68
N GLY A 164 1.20 -12.24 -2.41
CA GLY A 164 1.04 -13.66 -2.13
C GLY A 164 2.36 -14.44 -2.18
N LYS A 165 3.24 -14.13 -3.14
CA LYS A 165 4.58 -14.75 -3.27
C LYS A 165 5.47 -14.46 -2.07
N VAL A 166 5.55 -13.20 -1.64
CA VAL A 166 6.37 -12.78 -0.49
C VAL A 166 5.81 -13.34 0.81
N LEU A 167 4.49 -13.26 0.98
CA LEU A 167 3.78 -13.75 2.17
C LEU A 167 3.97 -15.27 2.33
N ALA A 168 3.76 -16.05 1.28
CA ALA A 168 3.93 -17.52 1.31
C ALA A 168 5.35 -17.89 1.74
N ARG A 169 6.38 -17.24 1.19
CA ARG A 169 7.78 -17.47 1.56
C ARG A 169 8.05 -17.16 3.04
N LYS A 170 7.55 -16.01 3.54
CA LYS A 170 7.76 -15.59 4.93
C LYS A 170 7.03 -16.53 5.90
N LEU A 171 5.80 -16.92 5.61
CA LEU A 171 5.03 -17.90 6.39
C LEU A 171 5.74 -19.26 6.45
N ALA A 172 6.25 -19.75 5.33
CA ALA A 172 7.04 -20.99 5.32
C ALA A 172 8.29 -20.89 6.19
N GLY A 173 8.95 -19.72 6.23
CA GLY A 173 10.07 -19.44 7.15
C GLY A 173 9.69 -19.53 8.64
N LEU A 174 8.41 -19.35 8.98
CA LEU A 174 7.86 -19.59 10.32
C LEU A 174 7.41 -21.05 10.53
N SER A 175 7.73 -21.94 9.61
CA SER A 175 7.34 -23.35 9.64
C SER A 175 5.83 -23.58 9.63
N THR A 176 5.05 -22.69 9.00
CA THR A 176 3.63 -22.92 8.75
C THR A 176 3.44 -23.89 7.58
N LYS A 177 2.31 -24.59 7.55
CA LYS A 177 1.88 -25.40 6.41
C LYS A 177 1.14 -24.50 5.41
N VAL A 178 1.92 -23.92 4.47
CA VAL A 178 1.37 -22.96 3.52
C VAL A 178 0.69 -23.65 2.35
N THR A 179 -0.56 -23.28 2.11
CA THR A 179 -1.30 -23.58 0.88
C THR A 179 -1.57 -22.27 0.15
N CYS A 180 -1.27 -22.21 -1.14
CA CYS A 180 -1.56 -21.06 -1.97
C CYS A 180 -2.66 -21.38 -2.98
N ALA A 181 -3.66 -20.51 -3.09
CA ALA A 181 -4.70 -20.64 -4.10
C ALA A 181 -4.46 -19.66 -5.24
N ALA A 182 -4.43 -20.15 -6.46
CA ALA A 182 -4.25 -19.36 -7.67
C ALA A 182 -5.21 -19.77 -8.78
N ARG A 183 -5.46 -18.86 -9.73
CA ARG A 183 -6.34 -19.12 -10.87
C ARG A 183 -5.60 -19.71 -12.05
N LYS A 184 -4.37 -19.24 -12.31
CA LYS A 184 -3.58 -19.60 -13.48
C LYS A 184 -2.73 -20.84 -13.21
N GLU A 185 -2.66 -21.74 -14.18
CA GLU A 185 -1.82 -22.94 -14.10
C GLU A 185 -0.33 -22.60 -13.98
N GLU A 186 0.14 -21.51 -14.58
CA GLU A 186 1.50 -21.02 -14.42
C GLU A 186 1.83 -20.65 -12.98
N ASP A 187 0.88 -20.01 -12.26
CA ASP A 187 1.05 -19.70 -10.85
C ASP A 187 1.05 -20.96 -9.98
N LEU A 188 0.20 -21.94 -10.29
CA LEU A 188 0.18 -23.23 -9.61
C LEU A 188 1.50 -23.98 -9.79
N ALA A 189 2.10 -23.93 -10.98
CA ALA A 189 3.41 -24.48 -11.24
C ALA A 189 4.51 -23.80 -10.40
N TRP A 190 4.49 -22.45 -10.31
CA TRP A 190 5.40 -21.70 -9.46
C TRP A 190 5.21 -22.00 -7.97
N ILE A 191 3.97 -22.12 -7.49
CA ILE A 191 3.66 -22.50 -6.10
C ILE A 191 4.34 -23.83 -5.76
N LYS A 192 4.19 -24.81 -6.64
CA LYS A 192 4.82 -26.13 -6.50
C LYS A 192 6.35 -26.06 -6.54
N ALA A 193 6.92 -25.28 -7.48
CA ALA A 193 8.37 -25.09 -7.60
C ALA A 193 8.98 -24.46 -6.34
N TYR A 194 8.23 -23.59 -5.64
CA TYR A 194 8.64 -23.00 -4.36
C TYR A 194 8.40 -23.91 -3.15
N GLY A 195 7.92 -25.13 -3.34
CA GLY A 195 7.71 -26.10 -2.27
C GLY A 195 6.40 -25.93 -1.49
N HIS A 196 5.45 -25.15 -2.01
CA HIS A 196 4.16 -24.96 -1.38
C HIS A 196 3.07 -25.88 -1.97
N LYS A 197 2.01 -26.14 -1.20
CA LYS A 197 0.80 -26.80 -1.70
C LYS A 197 0.01 -25.78 -2.54
N GLY A 198 -0.28 -26.11 -3.80
CA GLY A 198 -1.11 -25.30 -4.69
C GLY A 198 -2.51 -25.89 -4.82
N ILE A 199 -3.52 -25.01 -4.85
CA ILE A 199 -4.91 -25.37 -5.19
C ILE A 199 -5.48 -24.36 -6.17
N ASN A 200 -6.37 -24.82 -7.06
CA ASN A 200 -7.08 -23.91 -7.93
C ASN A 200 -8.10 -23.11 -7.08
N ILE A 201 -8.08 -21.78 -7.20
CA ILE A 201 -8.92 -20.89 -6.39
C ILE A 201 -10.42 -21.13 -6.56
N ASN A 202 -10.82 -21.71 -7.69
CA ASN A 202 -12.22 -22.08 -7.94
C ASN A 202 -12.62 -23.40 -7.26
N GLN A 203 -11.68 -24.11 -6.64
CA GLN A 203 -11.89 -25.44 -6.02
C GLN A 203 -11.54 -25.46 -4.53
N ILE A 204 -11.44 -24.28 -3.89
CA ILE A 204 -11.01 -24.16 -2.49
C ILE A 204 -12.07 -24.64 -1.48
N ASP A 205 -13.34 -24.68 -1.86
CA ASP A 205 -14.50 -24.84 -0.96
C ASP A 205 -14.37 -26.04 -0.02
N LYS A 206 -13.99 -27.19 -0.56
CA LYS A 206 -13.87 -28.45 0.18
C LYS A 206 -12.77 -28.46 1.25
N ASN A 207 -11.84 -27.52 1.20
CA ASN A 207 -10.66 -27.46 2.05
C ASN A 207 -10.71 -26.34 3.08
N LEU A 208 -11.68 -25.43 3.02
CA LEU A 208 -11.70 -24.23 3.86
C LEU A 208 -11.75 -24.53 5.36
N SER A 209 -12.33 -25.65 5.77
CA SER A 209 -12.38 -26.08 7.18
C SER A 209 -11.02 -26.53 7.75
N GLU A 210 -10.02 -26.78 6.89
CA GLU A 210 -8.68 -27.24 7.31
C GLU A 210 -7.80 -26.10 7.83
N PHE A 211 -8.10 -24.84 7.46
CA PHE A 211 -7.21 -23.72 7.70
C PHE A 211 -7.43 -23.05 9.06
N ASP A 212 -6.33 -22.69 9.71
CA ASP A 212 -6.31 -21.91 10.94
C ASP A 212 -6.31 -20.40 10.64
N VAL A 213 -5.67 -20.01 9.53
CA VAL A 213 -5.64 -18.63 9.04
C VAL A 213 -5.85 -18.62 7.53
N ILE A 214 -6.68 -17.71 7.05
CA ILE A 214 -6.88 -17.46 5.61
C ILE A 214 -6.55 -15.99 5.34
N ILE A 215 -5.58 -15.74 4.45
CA ILE A 215 -5.13 -14.40 4.10
C ILE A 215 -5.46 -14.14 2.63
N ASN A 216 -6.35 -13.19 2.39
CA ASN A 216 -6.72 -12.80 1.03
C ASN A 216 -5.83 -11.67 0.50
N THR A 217 -5.34 -11.82 -0.74
CA THR A 217 -4.57 -10.80 -1.46
C THR A 217 -5.24 -10.41 -2.80
N VAL A 218 -6.43 -10.94 -3.09
CA VAL A 218 -7.13 -10.76 -4.37
C VAL A 218 -8.22 -9.69 -4.22
N PRO A 219 -8.19 -8.60 -5.02
CA PRO A 219 -9.19 -7.52 -4.95
C PRO A 219 -10.49 -7.87 -5.72
N GLN A 220 -10.96 -9.10 -5.56
CA GLN A 220 -12.21 -9.62 -6.11
C GLN A 220 -12.85 -10.53 -5.08
N MET A 221 -14.17 -10.58 -5.04
CA MET A 221 -14.91 -11.44 -4.12
C MET A 221 -14.55 -12.93 -4.32
N ILE A 222 -13.81 -13.50 -3.38
CA ILE A 222 -13.37 -14.90 -3.37
C ILE A 222 -14.14 -15.70 -2.33
N LEU A 223 -14.19 -15.20 -1.08
CA LEU A 223 -14.94 -15.84 0.00
C LEU A 223 -16.36 -15.28 0.08
N THR A 224 -17.23 -15.86 -0.74
CA THR A 224 -18.68 -15.57 -0.77
C THR A 224 -19.38 -16.12 0.46
N ALA A 225 -20.65 -15.76 0.65
CA ALA A 225 -21.52 -16.29 1.71
C ALA A 225 -21.53 -17.83 1.77
N GLU A 226 -21.56 -18.49 0.62
CA GLU A 226 -21.52 -19.95 0.51
C GLU A 226 -20.18 -20.48 1.04
N LYS A 227 -19.06 -19.96 0.56
CA LYS A 227 -17.71 -20.40 0.93
C LYS A 227 -17.40 -20.16 2.40
N LEU A 228 -17.84 -19.04 2.96
CA LEU A 228 -17.74 -18.76 4.39
C LEU A 228 -18.50 -19.77 5.26
N GLY A 229 -19.46 -20.51 4.68
CA GLY A 229 -20.12 -21.62 5.35
C GLY A 229 -19.23 -22.84 5.63
N TYR A 230 -18.13 -22.98 4.88
CA TYR A 230 -17.16 -24.06 5.07
C TYR A 230 -15.96 -23.67 5.96
N VAL A 231 -15.86 -22.40 6.34
CA VAL A 231 -14.79 -21.92 7.21
C VAL A 231 -15.08 -22.29 8.66
N LYS A 232 -14.12 -22.86 9.36
CA LYS A 232 -14.30 -23.19 10.79
C LYS A 232 -14.33 -21.92 11.66
N GLN A 233 -15.05 -21.99 12.78
CA GLN A 233 -15.32 -20.83 13.64
C GLN A 233 -14.05 -20.16 14.20
N GLU A 234 -13.00 -20.94 14.46
CA GLU A 234 -11.74 -20.46 15.04
C GLU A 234 -10.76 -19.95 13.98
N CYS A 235 -11.14 -19.98 12.70
CA CYS A 235 -10.28 -19.50 11.61
C CYS A 235 -10.20 -17.97 11.63
N LEU A 236 -8.98 -17.44 11.62
CA LEU A 236 -8.76 -16.02 11.43
C LEU A 236 -8.76 -15.70 9.93
N LEU A 237 -9.58 -14.75 9.52
CA LEU A 237 -9.63 -14.19 8.18
C LEU A 237 -8.91 -12.85 8.16
N ILE A 238 -7.97 -12.67 7.22
CA ILE A 238 -7.27 -11.39 6.99
C ILE A 238 -7.47 -11.00 5.54
N ASP A 239 -8.00 -9.80 5.29
CA ASP A 239 -8.17 -9.28 3.94
C ASP A 239 -7.18 -8.12 3.69
N LEU A 240 -6.20 -8.35 2.81
CA LEU A 240 -5.18 -7.38 2.39
C LEU A 240 -5.54 -6.70 1.07
N ALA A 241 -6.67 -7.06 0.50
CA ALA A 241 -7.07 -6.50 -0.78
C ALA A 241 -7.67 -5.10 -0.62
N SER A 242 -7.40 -4.24 -1.62
CA SER A 242 -8.03 -2.93 -1.72
C SER A 242 -9.56 -3.05 -1.82
N ASN A 243 -10.26 -1.97 -1.47
CA ASN A 243 -11.72 -1.92 -1.56
C ASN A 243 -12.23 -2.37 -2.95
N PRO A 244 -13.23 -3.26 -3.03
CA PRO A 244 -14.15 -3.70 -1.96
C PRO A 244 -13.64 -4.85 -1.09
N GLY A 245 -12.45 -5.39 -1.32
CA GLY A 245 -11.93 -6.58 -0.66
C GLY A 245 -12.35 -7.87 -1.36
N GLY A 246 -11.93 -9.02 -0.81
CA GLY A 246 -12.24 -10.34 -1.40
C GLY A 246 -13.02 -11.26 -0.46
N ILE A 247 -13.44 -10.78 0.71
CA ILE A 247 -14.18 -11.53 1.72
C ILE A 247 -15.51 -10.81 2.01
N ASP A 248 -16.63 -11.53 2.00
CA ASP A 248 -17.93 -10.97 2.35
C ASP A 248 -17.97 -10.59 3.83
N LYS A 249 -17.73 -9.29 4.11
CA LYS A 249 -17.64 -8.75 5.47
C LYS A 249 -18.94 -8.88 6.24
N LYS A 250 -20.08 -8.71 5.56
CA LYS A 250 -21.40 -8.81 6.19
C LYS A 250 -21.65 -10.22 6.68
N VAL A 251 -21.47 -11.18 5.80
CA VAL A 251 -21.67 -12.59 6.12
C VAL A 251 -20.64 -13.10 7.13
N ALA A 252 -19.37 -12.69 7.03
CA ALA A 252 -18.38 -13.06 8.03
C ALA A 252 -18.79 -12.60 9.44
N LYS A 253 -19.28 -11.36 9.56
CA LYS A 253 -19.80 -10.81 10.82
C LYS A 253 -21.05 -11.56 11.32
N GLU A 254 -22.01 -11.84 10.43
CA GLU A 254 -23.24 -12.58 10.78
C GLU A 254 -22.94 -14.00 11.26
N LYS A 255 -21.90 -14.63 10.73
CA LYS A 255 -21.42 -15.95 11.15
C LYS A 255 -20.50 -15.91 12.38
N GLY A 256 -20.16 -14.75 12.94
CA GLY A 256 -19.24 -14.58 14.06
C GLY A 256 -17.79 -14.96 13.74
N LEU A 257 -17.41 -14.97 12.45
CA LEU A 257 -16.04 -15.23 12.02
C LEU A 257 -15.16 -13.99 12.30
N GLN A 258 -13.97 -14.23 12.80
CA GLN A 258 -13.01 -13.15 13.04
C GLN A 258 -12.41 -12.71 11.71
N LEU A 259 -12.76 -11.51 11.25
CA LEU A 259 -12.24 -10.89 10.02
C LEU A 259 -11.54 -9.59 10.35
N ILE A 260 -10.29 -9.45 9.91
CA ILE A 260 -9.49 -8.22 9.98
C ILE A 260 -9.22 -7.75 8.55
N TRP A 261 -9.62 -6.54 8.24
CA TRP A 261 -9.27 -5.89 6.99
C TRP A 261 -8.11 -4.94 7.24
N ALA A 262 -6.95 -5.25 6.65
CA ALA A 262 -5.70 -4.54 6.83
C ALA A 262 -5.20 -4.04 5.46
N LEU A 263 -5.25 -2.74 5.28
CA LEU A 263 -4.71 -2.03 4.10
C LEU A 263 -3.52 -1.19 4.51
#